data_d440bce04e5eb4fca740ecef6b419a9e
#
_entry.id   d440bce04e5eb4fca740ecef6b419a9e
#
_cell.length_a   1.000
_cell.length_b   1.000
_cell.length_c   1.000
_cell.angle_alpha   90.00
_cell.angle_beta   90.00
_cell.angle_gamma   90.00
#
_symmetry.space_group_name_H-M   'P 1'
#
loop_
_entity.id
_entity.type
_entity.pdbx_description
1 polymer ?
#
loop_
_entity_poly.entity_id
_entity_poly.type
_entity_poly.pdbx_seq_one_letter_code
_entity_poly.pdbx_strand_id
1 'polypeptide(L)'
;QINGYHVSSDVMDERVCGQVNQEDAHVNRPNVTVCGVPEGLIIQNGKPFTFNGYADAFDHPMKTVEFSMDGGETWTSFDVGDVDPAKWLWWSFTFTPEKEGAYVLSVRGTDIDGEVSYRNHEVLVNAKDEMPSEDEITEIGKIVDPAMANGDASGDQQ
;
A
#
# COMPACT_ATOMS: atom_id res chain seq x y z
N GLN A 1 -17.06 22.18 -13.09
CA GLN A 1 -16.19 21.97 -14.25
C GLN A 1 -14.77 21.83 -13.72
N ILE A 2 -14.29 20.61 -13.69
CA ILE A 2 -12.85 20.37 -13.53
C ILE A 2 -12.26 20.77 -14.88
N ASN A 3 -11.64 21.91 -14.93
CA ASN A 3 -10.83 22.27 -16.08
C ASN A 3 -9.70 21.24 -16.12
N GLY A 4 -9.75 20.35 -17.10
CA GLY A 4 -8.71 19.40 -17.33
C GLY A 4 -7.38 20.14 -17.43
N TYR A 5 -6.42 19.80 -16.59
CA TYR A 5 -5.06 20.23 -16.78
C TYR A 5 -4.57 19.59 -18.08
N HIS A 6 -4.55 20.39 -19.15
CA HIS A 6 -3.77 20.04 -20.32
C HIS A 6 -2.30 20.25 -19.93
N VAL A 7 -1.68 19.19 -19.43
CA VAL A 7 -0.23 19.15 -19.36
C VAL A 7 0.19 18.87 -20.80
N SER A 8 0.70 19.88 -21.49
CA SER A 8 1.31 19.65 -22.81
C SER A 8 2.48 18.71 -22.65
N SER A 9 2.69 17.82 -23.59
CA SER A 9 3.85 16.93 -23.65
C SER A 9 5.16 17.69 -23.44
N ASP A 10 5.25 18.91 -23.92
CA ASP A 10 6.42 19.78 -23.82
C ASP A 10 6.75 20.19 -22.38
N VAL A 11 5.75 20.32 -21.51
CA VAL A 11 5.98 20.65 -20.10
C VAL A 11 6.39 19.43 -19.29
N MET A 12 5.97 18.24 -19.72
CA MET A 12 6.40 16.98 -19.10
C MET A 12 7.85 16.66 -19.42
N ASP A 13 8.32 16.97 -20.65
CA ASP A 13 9.64 16.59 -21.12
C ASP A 13 10.79 17.35 -20.44
N GLU A 14 10.63 18.63 -20.18
CA GLU A 14 11.78 19.45 -19.75
C GLU A 14 11.80 19.81 -18.26
N ARG A 15 10.65 19.85 -17.57
CA ARG A 15 10.56 20.40 -16.22
C ARG A 15 10.14 19.42 -15.15
N VAL A 16 9.36 18.42 -15.47
CA VAL A 16 8.81 17.46 -14.50
C VAL A 16 9.50 16.11 -14.61
N CYS A 17 9.88 15.73 -15.81
CA CYS A 17 10.54 14.45 -16.10
C CYS A 17 12.00 14.62 -16.50
N GLY A 18 12.63 15.72 -16.20
CA GLY A 18 13.95 16.17 -16.71
C GLY A 18 15.11 15.19 -16.63
N GLN A 19 14.87 13.94 -16.27
CA GLN A 19 15.86 12.86 -16.31
C GLN A 19 15.23 11.48 -16.64
N VAL A 20 13.95 11.42 -17.00
CA VAL A 20 13.33 10.20 -17.46
C VAL A 20 13.47 10.16 -18.98
N ASN A 21 14.09 9.10 -19.48
CA ASN A 21 14.18 8.86 -20.92
C ASN A 21 12.76 8.90 -21.51
N GLN A 22 12.53 9.62 -22.60
CA GLN A 22 11.21 9.73 -23.23
C GLN A 22 10.60 8.36 -23.59
N GLU A 23 11.44 7.38 -23.86
CA GLU A 23 11.02 6.01 -24.13
C GLU A 23 10.42 5.34 -22.90
N ASP A 24 10.90 5.68 -21.70
CA ASP A 24 10.40 5.13 -20.43
C ASP A 24 9.20 5.92 -19.84
N ALA A 25 9.03 7.18 -20.26
CA ALA A 25 8.02 8.08 -19.70
C ALA A 25 6.57 7.71 -20.11
N HIS A 26 6.40 6.88 -21.12
CA HIS A 26 5.10 6.47 -21.66
C HIS A 26 4.76 5.01 -21.41
N VAL A 27 5.60 4.27 -20.71
CA VAL A 27 5.30 2.88 -20.35
C VAL A 27 4.37 2.87 -19.13
N ASN A 28 3.14 2.41 -19.32
CA ASN A 28 2.24 2.12 -18.23
C ASN A 28 2.81 0.92 -17.45
N ARG A 29 3.10 1.12 -16.18
CA ARG A 29 3.58 0.05 -15.30
C ARG A 29 2.48 -0.39 -14.35
N PRO A 30 2.52 -1.62 -13.89
CA PRO A 30 1.60 -2.09 -12.87
C PRO A 30 1.59 -1.19 -11.64
N ASN A 31 0.40 -0.95 -11.11
CA ASN A 31 0.16 -0.27 -9.86
C ASN A 31 -0.39 -1.26 -8.84
N VAL A 32 0.09 -1.21 -7.61
CA VAL A 32 -0.38 -2.05 -6.51
C VAL A 32 -0.67 -1.20 -5.29
N THR A 33 -1.68 -1.58 -4.55
CA THR A 33 -2.08 -0.85 -3.34
C THR A 33 -2.52 -1.82 -2.24
N VAL A 34 -2.09 -1.54 -1.01
CA VAL A 34 -2.61 -2.14 0.21
C VAL A 34 -3.73 -1.26 0.74
N CYS A 35 -4.88 -1.84 1.07
CA CYS A 35 -6.07 -1.10 1.50
C CYS A 35 -6.30 -1.24 3.00
N GLY A 36 -6.67 -0.12 3.64
CA GLY A 36 -7.19 -0.13 5.01
C GLY A 36 -6.16 -0.50 6.09
N VAL A 37 -4.89 -0.41 5.80
CA VAL A 37 -3.81 -0.70 6.75
C VAL A 37 -3.13 0.60 7.17
N PRO A 38 -3.26 1.04 8.41
CA PRO A 38 -2.54 2.21 8.91
C PRO A 38 -1.06 1.88 9.07
N GLU A 39 -0.21 2.89 8.92
CA GLU A 39 1.21 2.79 9.22
C GLU A 39 1.43 2.35 10.68
N GLY A 40 2.30 1.37 10.88
CA GLY A 40 2.57 0.84 12.22
C GLY A 40 1.48 -0.03 12.81
N LEU A 41 0.59 -0.60 11.96
CA LEU A 41 -0.45 -1.54 12.40
C LEU A 41 0.13 -2.58 13.36
N ILE A 42 -0.56 -2.79 14.49
CA ILE A 42 -0.22 -3.84 15.45
C ILE A 42 -1.05 -5.09 15.16
N ILE A 43 -0.36 -6.21 14.97
CA ILE A 43 -0.97 -7.53 14.80
C ILE A 43 -0.48 -8.48 15.89
N GLN A 44 -1.27 -9.53 16.19
CA GLN A 44 -0.90 -10.48 17.23
C GLN A 44 0.06 -11.53 16.67
N ASN A 45 1.19 -11.74 17.38
CA ASN A 45 2.13 -12.80 17.06
C ASN A 45 1.46 -14.19 17.14
N GLY A 46 1.82 -15.07 16.22
CA GLY A 46 1.25 -16.42 16.12
C GLY A 46 -0.18 -16.50 15.62
N LYS A 47 -0.85 -15.36 15.30
CA LYS A 47 -2.18 -15.34 14.71
C LYS A 47 -2.16 -14.85 13.26
N PRO A 48 -2.96 -15.47 12.37
CA PRO A 48 -3.04 -15.03 10.99
C PRO A 48 -3.71 -13.66 10.91
N PHE A 49 -3.13 -12.78 10.12
CA PHE A 49 -3.71 -11.50 9.71
C PHE A 49 -3.79 -11.43 8.18
N THR A 50 -4.93 -10.97 7.65
CA THR A 50 -5.15 -10.89 6.20
C THR A 50 -5.11 -9.44 5.74
N PHE A 51 -4.17 -9.16 4.87
CA PHE A 51 -4.07 -7.91 4.13
C PHE A 51 -4.89 -8.00 2.85
N ASN A 52 -5.44 -6.89 2.43
CA ASN A 52 -6.21 -6.78 1.20
C ASN A 52 -5.74 -5.59 0.38
N GLY A 53 -5.93 -5.67 -0.91
CA GLY A 53 -5.61 -4.58 -1.79
C GLY A 53 -6.05 -4.84 -3.22
N TYR A 54 -5.56 -4.02 -4.11
CA TYR A 54 -5.79 -4.19 -5.53
C TYR A 54 -4.52 -3.98 -6.34
N ALA A 55 -4.52 -4.50 -7.55
CA ALA A 55 -3.50 -4.31 -8.54
C ALA A 55 -4.14 -4.05 -9.90
N ASP A 56 -3.43 -3.34 -10.76
CA ASP A 56 -3.90 -2.94 -12.07
C ASP A 56 -2.68 -2.58 -12.93
N ALA A 57 -2.72 -2.96 -14.19
CA ALA A 57 -1.70 -2.62 -15.18
C ALA A 57 -2.32 -1.90 -16.39
N PHE A 58 -3.44 -1.19 -16.15
CA PHE A 58 -4.20 -0.39 -17.12
C PHE A 58 -4.75 -1.23 -18.28
N ASP A 59 -4.06 -1.25 -19.40
CA ASP A 59 -4.44 -1.95 -20.65
C ASP A 59 -3.73 -3.30 -20.82
N HIS A 60 -2.84 -3.65 -19.88
CA HIS A 60 -2.11 -4.92 -19.87
C HIS A 60 -2.66 -5.85 -18.77
N PRO A 61 -2.84 -7.14 -19.04
CA PRO A 61 -3.19 -8.09 -17.99
C PRO A 61 -2.08 -8.21 -16.95
N MET A 62 -2.46 -8.26 -15.68
CA MET A 62 -1.54 -8.63 -14.60
C MET A 62 -1.13 -10.09 -14.75
N LYS A 63 0.13 -10.40 -14.48
CA LYS A 63 0.68 -11.75 -14.47
C LYS A 63 0.88 -12.27 -13.05
N THR A 64 1.55 -11.50 -12.21
CA THR A 64 1.83 -11.87 -10.83
C THR A 64 1.60 -10.72 -9.87
N VAL A 65 1.23 -11.06 -8.64
CA VAL A 65 1.35 -10.18 -7.48
C VAL A 65 2.28 -10.86 -6.49
N GLU A 66 3.24 -10.11 -5.98
CA GLU A 66 4.29 -10.63 -5.11
C GLU A 66 4.29 -9.88 -3.78
N PHE A 67 4.48 -10.62 -2.71
CA PHE A 67 4.46 -10.15 -1.33
C PHE A 67 5.77 -10.46 -0.64
N SER A 68 6.25 -9.51 0.14
CA SER A 68 7.37 -9.64 1.05
C SER A 68 6.95 -9.15 2.43
N MET A 69 7.47 -9.76 3.49
CA MET A 69 7.27 -9.31 4.87
C MET A 69 8.58 -8.81 5.52
N ASP A 70 9.65 -8.76 4.76
CA ASP A 70 11.00 -8.37 5.19
C ASP A 70 11.56 -7.15 4.42
N GLY A 71 10.66 -6.32 3.88
CA GLY A 71 11.05 -5.12 3.15
C GLY A 71 11.64 -5.39 1.76
N GLY A 72 11.27 -6.53 1.16
CA GLY A 72 11.69 -6.88 -0.19
C GLY A 72 12.95 -7.74 -0.29
N GLU A 73 13.44 -8.29 0.82
CA GLU A 73 14.57 -9.22 0.79
C GLU A 73 14.15 -10.58 0.23
N THR A 74 12.98 -11.09 0.66
CA THR A 74 12.39 -12.32 0.13
C THR A 74 10.98 -12.08 -0.39
N TRP A 75 10.60 -12.79 -1.45
CA TRP A 75 9.32 -12.59 -2.13
C TRP A 75 8.56 -13.91 -2.29
N THR A 76 7.25 -13.86 -2.03
CA THR A 76 6.30 -14.91 -2.39
C THR A 76 5.48 -14.43 -3.58
N SER A 77 5.58 -15.13 -4.70
CA SER A 77 4.92 -14.78 -5.96
C SER A 77 3.67 -15.60 -6.17
N PHE A 78 2.59 -14.95 -6.59
CA PHE A 78 1.33 -15.60 -6.96
C PHE A 78 0.98 -15.25 -8.41
N ASP A 79 0.77 -16.29 -9.22
CA ASP A 79 0.21 -16.15 -10.56
C ASP A 79 -1.27 -15.82 -10.44
N VAL A 80 -1.71 -14.79 -11.14
CA VAL A 80 -3.09 -14.31 -11.06
C VAL A 80 -4.01 -14.92 -12.12
N GLY A 81 -3.47 -15.75 -13.03
CA GLY A 81 -4.22 -16.39 -14.10
C GLY A 81 -4.74 -15.42 -15.15
N ASP A 82 -5.82 -15.81 -15.82
CA ASP A 82 -6.46 -14.96 -16.83
C ASP A 82 -7.28 -13.86 -16.14
N VAL A 83 -6.79 -12.64 -16.21
CA VAL A 83 -7.47 -11.45 -15.68
C VAL A 83 -7.88 -10.51 -16.80
N ASP A 84 -9.05 -9.91 -16.65
CA ASP A 84 -9.54 -8.89 -17.57
C ASP A 84 -8.77 -7.59 -17.33
N PRO A 85 -7.98 -7.08 -18.29
CA PRO A 85 -7.19 -5.87 -18.10
C PRO A 85 -8.03 -4.61 -17.85
N ALA A 86 -9.32 -4.65 -18.17
CA ALA A 86 -10.23 -3.54 -17.90
C ALA A 86 -10.75 -3.51 -16.45
N LYS A 87 -10.33 -4.47 -15.61
CA LYS A 87 -10.77 -4.58 -14.22
C LYS A 87 -9.59 -4.61 -13.28
N TRP A 88 -9.79 -3.98 -12.13
CA TRP A 88 -8.85 -4.09 -11.03
C TRP A 88 -8.82 -5.52 -10.49
N LEU A 89 -7.63 -6.04 -10.28
CA LEU A 89 -7.40 -7.31 -9.60
C LEU A 89 -7.44 -7.06 -8.09
N TRP A 90 -8.44 -7.61 -7.41
CA TRP A 90 -8.47 -7.62 -5.96
C TRP A 90 -7.68 -8.81 -5.45
N TRP A 91 -6.82 -8.55 -4.47
CA TRP A 91 -5.99 -9.57 -3.84
C TRP A 91 -6.17 -9.60 -2.32
N SER A 92 -5.88 -10.75 -1.73
CA SER A 92 -5.74 -10.92 -0.29
C SER A 92 -4.48 -11.75 -0.01
N PHE A 93 -3.77 -11.37 1.05
CA PHE A 93 -2.56 -12.04 1.49
C PHE A 93 -2.61 -12.25 3.00
N THR A 94 -2.50 -13.51 3.45
CA THR A 94 -2.53 -13.86 4.86
C THR A 94 -1.13 -14.17 5.35
N PHE A 95 -0.73 -13.47 6.40
CA PHE A 95 0.55 -13.62 7.08
C PHE A 95 0.34 -13.98 8.54
N THR A 96 1.16 -14.91 9.05
CA THR A 96 1.21 -15.25 10.47
C THR A 96 2.61 -14.94 10.96
N PRO A 97 2.81 -13.89 11.78
CA PRO A 97 4.12 -13.59 12.33
C PRO A 97 4.57 -14.70 13.29
N GLU A 98 5.83 -15.11 13.20
CA GLU A 98 6.40 -16.14 14.05
C GLU A 98 7.14 -15.58 15.28
N LYS A 99 7.41 -14.29 15.25
CA LYS A 99 8.17 -13.58 16.29
C LYS A 99 7.60 -12.19 16.50
N GLU A 100 7.72 -11.72 17.72
CA GLU A 100 7.50 -10.31 18.03
C GLU A 100 8.54 -9.43 17.31
N GLY A 101 8.07 -8.31 16.75
CA GLY A 101 8.94 -7.37 16.06
C GLY A 101 8.28 -6.61 14.92
N ALA A 102 9.09 -5.82 14.25
CA ALA A 102 8.68 -5.06 13.10
C ALA A 102 8.83 -5.88 11.81
N TYR A 103 7.82 -5.81 10.98
CA TYR A 103 7.77 -6.37 9.64
C TYR A 103 7.46 -5.25 8.64
N VAL A 104 8.00 -5.34 7.45
CA VAL A 104 7.64 -4.43 6.37
C VAL A 104 6.96 -5.23 5.27
N LEU A 105 5.62 -5.10 5.19
CA LEU A 105 4.90 -5.62 4.05
C LEU A 105 5.26 -4.80 2.83
N SER A 106 5.83 -5.44 1.83
CA SER A 106 6.07 -4.85 0.51
C SER A 106 5.29 -5.63 -0.52
N VAL A 107 4.59 -4.93 -1.40
CA VAL A 107 3.79 -5.52 -2.48
C VAL A 107 4.24 -4.95 -3.81
N ARG A 108 4.40 -5.81 -4.81
CA ARG A 108 4.66 -5.41 -6.19
C ARG A 108 3.87 -6.28 -7.16
N GLY A 109 3.65 -5.76 -8.35
CA GLY A 109 2.98 -6.47 -9.43
C GLY A 109 3.83 -6.53 -10.67
N THR A 110 3.63 -7.57 -11.47
CA THR A 110 4.25 -7.72 -12.80
C THR A 110 3.14 -8.04 -13.80
N ASP A 111 3.16 -7.39 -14.96
CA ASP A 111 2.24 -7.67 -16.06
C ASP A 111 2.74 -8.79 -16.97
N ILE A 112 1.95 -9.10 -18.01
CA ILE A 112 2.29 -10.17 -18.95
C ILE A 112 3.52 -9.87 -19.83
N ASP A 113 3.86 -8.59 -19.98
CA ASP A 113 5.01 -8.13 -20.76
C ASP A 113 6.31 -8.11 -19.91
N GLY A 114 6.16 -8.37 -18.60
CA GLY A 114 7.28 -8.42 -17.67
C GLY A 114 7.62 -7.07 -17.04
N GLU A 115 6.77 -6.05 -17.26
CA GLU A 115 6.93 -4.76 -16.58
C GLU A 115 6.52 -4.88 -15.11
N VAL A 116 7.39 -4.40 -14.24
CA VAL A 116 7.19 -4.43 -12.78
C VAL A 116 6.71 -3.06 -12.32
N SER A 117 5.89 -3.03 -11.27
CA SER A 117 5.45 -1.79 -10.64
C SER A 117 6.62 -0.86 -10.35
N TYR A 118 6.45 0.43 -10.65
CA TYR A 118 7.51 1.42 -10.52
C TYR A 118 8.00 1.56 -9.07
N ARG A 119 7.09 1.40 -8.12
CA ARG A 119 7.39 1.37 -6.68
C ARG A 119 6.63 0.22 -6.02
N ASN A 120 7.24 -0.39 -5.02
CA ASN A 120 6.53 -1.28 -4.12
C ASN A 120 5.60 -0.44 -3.24
N HIS A 121 4.43 -0.98 -2.92
CA HIS A 121 3.64 -0.41 -1.82
C HIS A 121 4.14 -1.03 -0.52
N GLU A 122 4.60 -0.21 0.40
CA GLU A 122 5.20 -0.65 1.66
C GLU A 122 4.38 -0.16 2.85
N VAL A 123 4.20 -1.03 3.83
CA VAL A 123 3.51 -0.73 5.08
C VAL A 123 4.27 -1.36 6.24
N LEU A 124 4.57 -0.55 7.26
CA LEU A 124 5.15 -1.03 8.51
C LEU A 124 4.08 -1.73 9.36
N VAL A 125 4.39 -2.92 9.83
CA VAL A 125 3.53 -3.75 10.69
C VAL A 125 4.33 -4.19 11.90
N ASN A 126 3.73 -4.10 13.08
CA ASN A 126 4.35 -4.53 14.33
C ASN A 126 3.63 -5.76 14.89
N ALA A 127 4.33 -6.88 15.01
CA ALA A 127 3.81 -8.06 15.69
C ALA A 127 4.12 -8.00 17.17
N LYS A 128 3.12 -8.25 18.02
CA LYS A 128 3.24 -8.29 19.47
C LYS A 128 2.63 -9.56 20.04
N ASP A 129 3.25 -10.11 21.07
CA ASP A 129 2.73 -11.29 21.79
C ASP A 129 1.42 -10.96 22.51
N GLU A 130 1.35 -9.77 23.09
CA GLU A 130 0.14 -9.24 23.72
C GLU A 130 -0.35 -8.01 22.96
N MET A 131 -1.65 -8.02 22.63
CA MET A 131 -2.27 -6.86 22.00
C MET A 131 -2.44 -5.75 23.05
N PRO A 132 -2.15 -4.49 22.68
CA PRO A 132 -2.35 -3.36 23.58
C PRO A 132 -3.83 -3.25 23.98
N SER A 133 -4.06 -2.84 25.21
CA SER A 133 -5.41 -2.57 25.71
C SER A 133 -6.05 -1.39 24.98
N GLU A 134 -7.38 -1.27 25.06
CA GLU A 134 -8.09 -0.13 24.46
C GLU A 134 -7.60 1.22 25.00
N ASP A 135 -7.23 1.25 26.29
CA ASP A 135 -6.68 2.47 26.91
C ASP A 135 -5.31 2.85 26.34
N GLU A 136 -4.43 1.88 26.11
CA GLU A 136 -3.13 2.08 25.49
C GLU A 136 -3.26 2.53 24.03
N ILE A 137 -4.19 1.96 23.27
CA ILE A 137 -4.48 2.36 21.89
C ILE A 137 -4.98 3.82 21.87
N THR A 138 -5.83 4.18 22.82
CA THR A 138 -6.37 5.54 22.95
C THR A 138 -5.25 6.55 23.26
N GLU A 139 -4.32 6.20 24.14
CA GLU A 139 -3.17 7.06 24.45
C GLU A 139 -2.22 7.23 23.25
N ILE A 140 -1.97 6.16 22.51
CA ILE A 140 -1.19 6.23 21.26
C ILE A 140 -1.89 7.14 20.24
N GLY A 141 -3.21 7.02 20.10
CA GLY A 141 -4.01 7.88 19.23
C GLY A 141 -3.90 9.38 19.58
N LYS A 142 -3.88 9.71 20.86
CA LYS A 142 -3.69 11.11 21.33
C LYS A 142 -2.29 11.66 21.03
N ILE A 143 -1.28 10.80 21.00
CA ILE A 143 0.10 11.21 20.65
C ILE A 143 0.21 11.48 19.16
N VAL A 144 -0.47 10.69 18.32
CA VAL A 144 -0.43 10.83 16.86
C VAL A 144 -1.31 12.00 16.38
N ASP A 145 -2.43 12.26 17.06
CA ASP A 145 -3.33 13.38 16.77
C ASP A 145 -3.60 14.22 18.03
N PRO A 146 -2.79 15.25 18.29
CA PRO A 146 -2.99 16.14 19.43
C PRO A 146 -4.35 16.86 19.44
N ALA A 147 -5.03 16.95 18.31
CA ALA A 147 -6.38 17.53 18.25
C ALA A 147 -7.42 16.63 18.94
N MET A 148 -7.22 15.33 18.96
CA MET A 148 -8.06 14.41 19.72
C MET A 148 -7.82 14.49 21.24
N ALA A 149 -6.67 14.97 21.69
CA ALA A 149 -6.39 15.15 23.12
C ALA A 149 -7.16 16.33 23.75
N ASN A 150 -7.61 17.29 22.93
CA ASN A 150 -8.37 18.48 23.34
C ASN A 150 -9.87 18.37 23.03
N GLY A 151 -10.37 17.17 22.80
CA GLY A 151 -11.79 16.87 22.58
C GLY A 151 -12.62 17.25 23.78
N ASP A 152 -13.00 18.48 23.73
CA ASP A 152 -14.25 19.12 24.16
C ASP A 152 -14.88 18.70 25.47
N ALA A 153 -14.50 19.43 26.51
CA ALA A 153 -15.32 19.64 27.68
C ALA A 153 -16.12 20.96 27.56
N SER A 154 -16.73 21.23 26.40
CA SER A 154 -17.61 22.40 26.23
C SER A 154 -18.91 22.02 25.54
N GLY A 155 -19.82 21.47 26.30
CA GLY A 155 -21.14 21.21 25.80
C GLY A 155 -22.08 20.65 26.83
N ASP A 156 -22.30 21.33 27.93
CA ASP A 156 -23.68 21.50 28.43
C ASP A 156 -23.75 22.46 29.61
N GLN A 157 -24.10 23.69 29.32
CA GLN A 157 -24.80 24.53 30.24
C GLN A 157 -25.73 25.44 29.45
N GLN A 158 -26.94 25.05 29.21
CA GLN A 158 -28.19 25.73 29.50
C GLN A 158 -29.39 24.97 28.97
#